data_19a0646cb0514bf12802a70e008e64c2
#
_entry.id   19a0646cb0514bf12802a70e008e64c2
#
_cell.length_a   1.000
_cell.length_b   1.000
_cell.length_c   1.000
_cell.angle_alpha   90.00
_cell.angle_beta   90.00
_cell.angle_gamma   90.00
#
_symmetry.space_group_name_H-M   'P 1'
#
loop_
_entity.id
_entity.type
_entity.pdbx_description
1 polymer ?
#
loop_
_entity_poly.entity_id
_entity_poly.type
_entity_poly.pdbx_seq_one_letter_code
_entity_poly.pdbx_strand_id
1 'polypeptide(L)'
;AAGPSLKRVELPVIKRADALVIVLDLSASMLAADIQPSRIQRARQKILDLLETRKEGVTGLVVFAGDAHVVTPLTDDTRTIANLMPALSPTIMPLPGADATSGVEMASALLSTAGAQGGQILLMTDGLPGFDMNRAQDALTESGATLAVLAIGTASGAPIPLPSGGFLKDNDGEIVIPTLERNEIRSVANELGAPYQEITLDEEDIETLTQRDVMAEEGELDLDRQTDAWQDQGYWLAALVALLLLPAFRRGMVAGL
;
A
#
# COMPACT_ATOMS: atom_id res chain seq x y z
N ALA A 1 -32.22 -13.64 -18.22
CA ALA A 1 -33.53 -13.16 -17.78
C ALA A 1 -33.43 -12.87 -16.29
N ALA A 2 -33.56 -11.60 -15.91
CA ALA A 2 -33.58 -11.19 -14.51
C ALA A 2 -34.93 -11.54 -13.90
N GLY A 3 -34.99 -12.32 -12.84
CA GLY A 3 -36.19 -12.64 -12.10
C GLY A 3 -36.55 -11.52 -11.12
N PRO A 4 -37.77 -11.54 -10.51
CA PRO A 4 -38.14 -10.56 -9.51
C PRO A 4 -37.28 -10.73 -8.25
N SER A 5 -36.57 -9.68 -7.90
CA SER A 5 -35.70 -9.62 -6.72
C SER A 5 -36.48 -8.92 -5.58
N LEU A 6 -36.72 -9.65 -4.49
CA LEU A 6 -37.51 -9.19 -3.34
C LEU A 6 -36.67 -8.97 -2.08
N LYS A 7 -35.39 -9.37 -2.09
CA LYS A 7 -34.52 -9.24 -0.93
C LYS A 7 -33.26 -8.45 -1.29
N ARG A 8 -33.08 -7.36 -0.60
CA ARG A 8 -31.84 -6.57 -0.63
C ARG A 8 -30.79 -7.30 0.20
N VAL A 9 -29.66 -7.63 -0.38
CA VAL A 9 -28.51 -8.20 0.34
C VAL A 9 -27.47 -7.11 0.42
N GLU A 10 -27.14 -6.73 1.62
CA GLU A 10 -26.00 -5.85 1.88
C GLU A 10 -24.73 -6.64 1.53
N LEU A 11 -24.11 -6.29 0.44
CA LEU A 11 -22.77 -6.79 0.17
C LEU A 11 -21.83 -6.06 1.13
N PRO A 12 -20.87 -6.76 1.76
CA PRO A 12 -19.84 -6.07 2.50
C PRO A 12 -19.11 -5.15 1.52
N VAL A 13 -19.30 -3.84 1.69
CA VAL A 13 -18.50 -2.85 1.01
C VAL A 13 -17.07 -3.10 1.53
N ILE A 14 -16.17 -3.55 0.67
CA ILE A 14 -14.74 -3.57 1.00
C ILE A 14 -14.45 -2.14 1.45
N LYS A 15 -14.11 -1.98 2.73
CA LYS A 15 -13.79 -0.67 3.28
C LYS A 15 -12.60 -0.14 2.46
N ARG A 16 -12.85 0.78 1.55
CA ARG A 16 -11.83 1.42 0.71
C ARG A 16 -10.74 2.12 1.53
N ALA A 17 -11.01 2.31 2.81
CA ALA A 17 -10.14 2.93 3.78
C ALA A 17 -8.95 2.06 4.22
N ASP A 18 -8.87 0.78 3.83
CA ASP A 18 -7.80 -0.12 4.26
C ASP A 18 -6.80 -0.44 3.14
N ALA A 19 -6.50 0.55 2.30
CA ALA A 19 -5.44 0.45 1.30
C ALA A 19 -4.14 1.04 1.85
N LEU A 20 -3.05 0.30 1.74
CA LEU A 20 -1.71 0.71 2.10
C LEU A 20 -0.79 0.65 0.88
N VAL A 21 -0.05 1.72 0.61
CA VAL A 21 1.05 1.69 -0.35
C VAL A 21 2.37 1.89 0.39
N ILE A 22 3.22 0.89 0.32
CA ILE A 22 4.58 0.97 0.85
C ILE A 22 5.46 1.62 -0.20
N VAL A 23 6.19 2.68 0.17
CA VAL A 23 7.16 3.39 -0.67
C VAL A 23 8.53 3.14 -0.09
N LEU A 24 9.31 2.29 -0.73
CA LEU A 24 10.61 1.84 -0.25
C LEU A 24 11.75 2.52 -1.00
N ASP A 25 12.63 3.14 -0.25
CA ASP A 25 13.87 3.72 -0.74
C ASP A 25 14.85 2.62 -1.20
N LEU A 26 15.28 2.70 -2.45
CA LEU A 26 16.32 1.88 -3.04
C LEU A 26 17.53 2.72 -3.49
N SER A 27 17.78 3.86 -2.84
CA SER A 27 19.00 4.63 -3.03
C SER A 27 20.24 3.87 -2.53
N ALA A 28 21.41 4.28 -2.98
CA ALA A 28 22.67 3.61 -2.63
C ALA A 28 22.96 3.66 -1.11
N SER A 29 22.54 4.70 -0.41
CA SER A 29 22.70 4.85 1.03
C SER A 29 22.02 3.73 1.84
N MET A 30 20.97 3.12 1.29
CA MET A 30 20.27 1.98 1.90
C MET A 30 21.14 0.69 1.97
N LEU A 31 22.27 0.65 1.30
CA LEU A 31 23.26 -0.43 1.44
C LEU A 31 24.16 -0.28 2.68
N ALA A 32 24.13 0.87 3.37
CA ALA A 32 24.90 1.07 4.58
C ALA A 32 24.55 0.06 5.67
N ALA A 33 25.54 -0.33 6.48
CA ALA A 33 25.44 -1.39 7.47
C ALA A 33 25.48 -0.86 8.92
N ASP A 34 25.04 0.37 9.14
CA ASP A 34 24.88 0.96 10.46
C ASP A 34 23.71 0.33 11.24
N ILE A 35 22.73 -0.22 10.52
CA ILE A 35 21.70 -1.11 11.04
C ILE A 35 21.91 -2.49 10.45
N GLN A 36 22.13 -3.50 11.30
CA GLN A 36 22.46 -4.85 10.84
C GLN A 36 21.24 -5.58 10.25
N PRO A 37 21.40 -6.33 9.15
CA PRO A 37 22.62 -6.55 8.38
C PRO A 37 22.98 -5.38 7.44
N SER A 38 21.98 -4.63 6.94
CA SER A 38 22.05 -3.35 6.24
C SER A 38 20.68 -2.66 6.31
N ARG A 39 20.61 -1.35 6.03
CA ARG A 39 19.34 -0.60 6.04
C ARG A 39 18.29 -1.26 5.15
N ILE A 40 18.63 -1.61 3.91
CA ILE A 40 17.69 -2.25 2.98
C ILE A 40 17.25 -3.64 3.46
N GLN A 41 18.13 -4.43 4.05
CA GLN A 41 17.75 -5.75 4.56
C GLN A 41 16.84 -5.63 5.79
N ARG A 42 17.08 -4.65 6.64
CA ARG A 42 16.20 -4.36 7.77
C ARG A 42 14.83 -3.85 7.29
N ALA A 43 14.79 -2.93 6.32
CA ALA A 43 13.55 -2.46 5.71
C ALA A 43 12.71 -3.62 5.14
N ARG A 44 13.36 -4.55 4.41
CA ARG A 44 12.66 -5.74 3.88
C ARG A 44 12.09 -6.62 4.98
N GLN A 45 12.81 -6.84 6.08
CA GLN A 45 12.29 -7.60 7.21
C GLN A 45 11.04 -6.93 7.79
N LYS A 46 11.10 -5.61 8.00
CA LYS A 46 9.95 -4.84 8.50
C LYS A 46 8.74 -4.92 7.57
N ILE A 47 8.96 -4.89 6.26
CA ILE A 47 7.87 -5.08 5.29
C ILE A 47 7.28 -6.49 5.39
N LEU A 48 8.12 -7.52 5.52
CA LEU A 48 7.64 -8.90 5.67
C LEU A 48 6.82 -9.08 6.95
N ASP A 49 7.30 -8.54 8.08
CA ASP A 49 6.59 -8.58 9.37
C ASP A 49 5.23 -7.87 9.25
N LEU A 50 5.19 -6.68 8.62
CA LEU A 50 3.97 -5.94 8.33
C LEU A 50 2.99 -6.76 7.46
N LEU A 51 3.48 -7.42 6.41
CA LEU A 51 2.64 -8.23 5.51
C LEU A 51 2.09 -9.49 6.20
N GLU A 52 2.80 -10.06 7.19
CA GLU A 52 2.34 -11.20 7.98
C GLU A 52 1.25 -10.80 8.98
N THR A 53 1.34 -9.63 9.58
CA THR A 53 0.36 -9.11 10.54
C THR A 53 -0.89 -8.58 9.86
N ARG A 54 -0.77 -8.05 8.63
CA ARG A 54 -1.86 -7.47 7.87
C ARG A 54 -2.74 -8.55 7.21
N LYS A 55 -3.91 -8.81 7.82
CA LYS A 55 -4.84 -9.88 7.37
C LYS A 55 -5.95 -9.37 6.46
N GLU A 56 -6.21 -8.06 6.48
CA GLU A 56 -7.30 -7.42 5.75
C GLU A 56 -6.76 -6.24 4.94
N GLY A 57 -7.55 -5.79 3.96
CA GLY A 57 -7.20 -4.68 3.09
C GLY A 57 -6.33 -5.07 1.90
N VAL A 58 -5.89 -4.07 1.16
CA VAL A 58 -5.03 -4.23 -0.02
C VAL A 58 -3.71 -3.49 0.18
N THR A 59 -2.63 -4.07 -0.31
CA THR A 59 -1.29 -3.49 -0.18
C THR A 59 -0.66 -3.35 -1.56
N GLY A 60 -0.08 -2.20 -1.84
CA GLY A 60 0.76 -1.94 -3.01
C GLY A 60 2.20 -1.68 -2.61
N LEU A 61 3.11 -1.82 -3.56
CA LEU A 61 4.52 -1.56 -3.35
C LEU A 61 5.09 -0.70 -4.46
N VAL A 62 5.65 0.42 -4.07
CA VAL A 62 6.41 1.35 -4.91
C VAL A 62 7.84 1.37 -4.40
N VAL A 63 8.81 1.46 -5.29
CA VAL A 63 10.21 1.68 -4.95
C VAL A 63 10.71 2.95 -5.63
N PHE A 64 11.65 3.63 -5.03
CA PHE A 64 12.26 4.80 -5.64
C PHE A 64 13.78 4.85 -5.43
N ALA A 65 14.44 5.54 -6.33
CA ALA A 65 15.80 6.04 -6.24
C ALA A 65 15.87 7.40 -6.96
N GLY A 66 16.54 7.55 -8.09
CA GLY A 66 16.44 8.77 -8.92
C GLY A 66 15.11 8.92 -9.66
N ASP A 67 14.33 7.87 -9.72
CA ASP A 67 12.96 7.77 -10.24
C ASP A 67 12.14 6.79 -9.40
N ALA A 68 10.81 6.70 -9.65
CA ALA A 68 9.93 5.82 -8.91
C ALA A 68 9.25 4.79 -9.82
N HIS A 69 9.06 3.58 -9.30
CA HIS A 69 8.46 2.45 -10.02
C HIS A 69 7.46 1.69 -9.17
N VAL A 70 6.32 1.32 -9.77
CA VAL A 70 5.38 0.39 -9.14
C VAL A 70 5.93 -1.03 -9.27
N VAL A 71 6.19 -1.68 -8.15
CA VAL A 71 6.60 -3.10 -8.09
C VAL A 71 5.38 -4.00 -8.11
N THR A 72 4.37 -3.69 -7.28
CA THR A 72 3.08 -4.37 -7.29
C THR A 72 1.95 -3.34 -7.16
N PRO A 73 0.89 -3.46 -7.97
CA PRO A 73 -0.33 -2.70 -7.74
C PRO A 73 -0.98 -3.12 -6.42
N LEU A 74 -2.05 -2.43 -6.03
CA LEU A 74 -2.83 -2.83 -4.85
C LEU A 74 -3.37 -4.26 -5.02
N THR A 75 -3.03 -5.13 -4.08
CA THR A 75 -3.42 -6.54 -4.04
C THR A 75 -3.71 -6.99 -2.61
N ASP A 76 -4.62 -7.94 -2.44
CA ASP A 76 -4.87 -8.66 -1.19
C ASP A 76 -3.90 -9.86 -1.01
N ASP A 77 -3.16 -10.23 -2.07
CA ASP A 77 -2.15 -11.28 -2.00
C ASP A 77 -0.79 -10.74 -1.49
N THR A 78 -0.67 -10.65 -0.18
CA THR A 78 0.58 -10.21 0.47
C THR A 78 1.77 -11.14 0.18
N ARG A 79 1.52 -12.42 -0.18
CA ARG A 79 2.58 -13.37 -0.53
C ARG A 79 3.27 -12.99 -1.84
N THR A 80 2.54 -12.47 -2.80
CA THR A 80 3.14 -11.95 -4.04
C THR A 80 4.14 -10.85 -3.74
N ILE A 81 3.79 -9.90 -2.86
CA ILE A 81 4.73 -8.84 -2.44
C ILE A 81 5.93 -9.46 -1.71
N ALA A 82 5.70 -10.34 -0.74
CA ALA A 82 6.75 -10.99 0.04
C ALA A 82 7.79 -11.73 -0.83
N ASN A 83 7.32 -12.42 -1.88
CA ASN A 83 8.19 -13.14 -2.82
C ASN A 83 9.10 -12.22 -3.65
N LEU A 84 8.74 -10.94 -3.83
CA LEU A 84 9.54 -9.97 -4.57
C LEU A 84 10.60 -9.29 -3.68
N MET A 85 10.41 -9.28 -2.35
CA MET A 85 11.33 -8.62 -1.42
C MET A 85 12.80 -8.96 -1.61
N PRO A 86 13.22 -10.24 -1.78
CA PRO A 86 14.63 -10.59 -1.94
C PRO A 86 15.29 -9.96 -3.18
N ALA A 87 14.53 -9.68 -4.22
CA ALA A 87 15.04 -9.11 -5.47
C ALA A 87 15.24 -7.58 -5.42
N LEU A 88 14.55 -6.89 -4.49
CA LEU A 88 14.61 -5.44 -4.39
C LEU A 88 15.96 -4.99 -3.82
N SER A 89 16.77 -4.34 -4.63
CA SER A 89 18.10 -3.85 -4.25
C SER A 89 18.37 -2.53 -4.96
N PRO A 90 19.16 -1.63 -4.37
CA PRO A 90 19.63 -0.42 -5.06
C PRO A 90 20.23 -0.68 -6.45
N THR A 91 20.79 -1.87 -6.67
CA THR A 91 21.43 -2.24 -7.93
C THR A 91 20.45 -2.50 -9.09
N ILE A 92 19.16 -2.65 -8.83
CA ILE A 92 18.14 -2.85 -9.90
C ILE A 92 17.56 -1.54 -10.41
N MET A 93 17.79 -0.45 -9.69
CA MET A 93 17.23 0.85 -10.07
C MET A 93 17.94 1.41 -11.30
N PRO A 94 17.18 1.82 -12.34
CA PRO A 94 17.77 2.29 -13.58
C PRO A 94 18.44 3.65 -13.43
N LEU A 95 17.93 4.52 -12.55
CA LEU A 95 18.45 5.85 -12.29
C LEU A 95 18.89 5.96 -10.83
N PRO A 96 20.18 6.18 -10.53
CA PRO A 96 20.63 6.41 -9.17
C PRO A 96 20.17 7.77 -8.66
N GLY A 97 19.90 7.84 -7.36
CA GLY A 97 19.39 9.07 -6.68
C GLY A 97 18.57 8.72 -5.45
N ALA A 98 17.79 9.69 -4.98
CA ALA A 98 16.87 9.54 -3.85
C ALA A 98 15.68 10.54 -3.98
N ASP A 99 14.88 10.42 -5.05
CA ASP A 99 13.71 11.25 -5.30
C ASP A 99 12.47 10.66 -4.60
N ALA A 100 12.35 10.90 -3.31
CA ALA A 100 11.21 10.48 -2.51
C ALA A 100 9.90 11.15 -2.93
N THR A 101 9.97 12.36 -3.52
CA THR A 101 8.77 13.07 -4.03
C THR A 101 8.09 12.26 -5.11
N SER A 102 8.85 11.78 -6.11
CA SER A 102 8.31 10.90 -7.15
C SER A 102 7.74 9.59 -6.58
N GLY A 103 8.33 9.08 -5.50
CA GLY A 103 7.80 7.91 -4.78
C GLY A 103 6.41 8.17 -4.18
N VAL A 104 6.22 9.29 -3.50
CA VAL A 104 4.92 9.71 -2.93
C VAL A 104 3.90 9.99 -4.01
N GLU A 105 4.26 10.69 -5.08
CA GLU A 105 3.38 10.94 -6.24
C GLU A 105 2.91 9.62 -6.89
N MET A 106 3.83 8.69 -7.11
CA MET A 106 3.51 7.39 -7.71
C MET A 106 2.56 6.58 -6.82
N ALA A 107 2.76 6.59 -5.50
CA ALA A 107 1.89 5.92 -4.55
C ALA A 107 0.50 6.56 -4.50
N SER A 108 0.43 7.90 -4.51
CA SER A 108 -0.83 8.65 -4.56
C SER A 108 -1.62 8.35 -5.84
N ALA A 109 -0.94 8.31 -6.99
CA ALA A 109 -1.53 7.95 -8.27
C ALA A 109 -2.04 6.50 -8.28
N LEU A 110 -1.31 5.58 -7.63
CA LEU A 110 -1.72 4.17 -7.50
C LEU A 110 -3.01 4.05 -6.69
N LEU A 111 -3.13 4.76 -5.56
CA LEU A 111 -4.34 4.79 -4.75
C LEU A 111 -5.53 5.39 -5.52
N SER A 112 -5.32 6.51 -6.20
CA SER A 112 -6.36 7.19 -6.99
C SER A 112 -6.87 6.32 -8.12
N THR A 113 -5.97 5.67 -8.87
CA THR A 113 -6.31 4.79 -10.01
C THR A 113 -7.10 3.57 -9.56
N ALA A 114 -6.81 3.03 -8.39
CA ALA A 114 -7.54 1.90 -7.80
C ALA A 114 -8.87 2.31 -7.15
N GLY A 115 -9.17 3.62 -7.09
CA GLY A 115 -10.35 4.15 -6.39
C GLY A 115 -10.29 3.95 -4.87
N ALA A 116 -9.09 3.78 -4.32
CA ALA A 116 -8.83 3.60 -2.89
C ALA A 116 -8.51 4.96 -2.22
N GLN A 117 -9.41 5.94 -2.42
CA GLN A 117 -9.27 7.25 -1.79
C GLN A 117 -9.21 7.13 -0.27
N GLY A 118 -8.36 7.93 0.37
CA GLY A 118 -8.15 7.90 1.81
C GLY A 118 -7.26 6.72 2.27
N GLY A 119 -6.53 6.07 1.36
CA GLY A 119 -5.52 5.07 1.69
C GLY A 119 -4.31 5.66 2.44
N GLN A 120 -3.47 4.80 2.96
CA GLN A 120 -2.24 5.20 3.64
C GLN A 120 -1.01 4.95 2.77
N ILE A 121 -0.05 5.86 2.83
CA ILE A 121 1.28 5.72 2.22
C ILE A 121 2.30 5.60 3.35
N LEU A 122 3.07 4.52 3.38
CA LEU A 122 4.18 4.32 4.31
C LEU A 122 5.50 4.55 3.56
N LEU A 123 6.11 5.71 3.78
CA LEU A 123 7.41 6.07 3.22
C LEU A 123 8.53 5.53 4.13
N MET A 124 9.39 4.70 3.56
CA MET A 124 10.54 4.09 4.24
C MET A 124 11.82 4.61 3.58
N THR A 125 12.56 5.49 4.26
CA THR A 125 13.74 6.18 3.70
C THR A 125 14.78 6.50 4.77
N ASP A 126 16.01 6.80 4.35
CA ASP A 126 17.09 7.27 5.22
C ASP A 126 17.39 8.78 5.06
N GLY A 127 16.77 9.43 4.07
CA GLY A 127 16.93 10.86 3.80
C GLY A 127 15.92 11.37 2.78
N LEU A 128 15.76 12.67 2.67
CA LEU A 128 14.83 13.33 1.76
C LEU A 128 15.53 14.44 0.94
N PRO A 129 16.67 14.17 0.29
CA PRO A 129 17.41 15.21 -0.43
C PRO A 129 16.54 15.79 -1.56
N GLY A 130 16.38 17.12 -1.54
CA GLY A 130 15.62 17.81 -2.58
C GLY A 130 14.13 17.51 -2.61
N PHE A 131 13.54 17.05 -1.51
CA PHE A 131 12.11 16.77 -1.41
C PHE A 131 11.26 18.00 -1.70
N ASP A 132 10.36 17.89 -2.68
CA ASP A 132 9.44 18.96 -3.05
C ASP A 132 8.13 18.82 -2.26
N MET A 133 8.04 19.62 -1.20
CA MET A 133 6.90 19.65 -0.29
C MET A 133 5.58 19.95 -1.00
N ASN A 134 5.58 20.89 -1.97
CA ASN A 134 4.35 21.30 -2.64
C ASN A 134 3.81 20.17 -3.52
N ARG A 135 4.67 19.54 -4.33
CA ARG A 135 4.29 18.41 -5.17
C ARG A 135 3.76 17.26 -4.34
N ALA A 136 4.43 16.92 -3.24
CA ALA A 136 4.00 15.83 -2.35
C ALA A 136 2.64 16.15 -1.71
N GLN A 137 2.43 17.38 -1.22
CA GLN A 137 1.17 17.80 -0.63
C GLN A 137 0.02 17.84 -1.62
N ASP A 138 0.26 18.30 -2.84
CA ASP A 138 -0.74 18.28 -3.92
C ASP A 138 -1.17 16.84 -4.24
N ALA A 139 -0.21 15.92 -4.39
CA ALA A 139 -0.49 14.51 -4.66
C ALA A 139 -1.27 13.83 -3.52
N LEU A 140 -0.91 14.09 -2.26
CA LEU A 140 -1.61 13.58 -1.09
C LEU A 140 -3.04 14.14 -1.00
N THR A 141 -3.22 15.43 -1.30
CA THR A 141 -4.53 16.08 -1.29
C THR A 141 -5.44 15.52 -2.39
N GLU A 142 -4.92 15.33 -3.60
CA GLU A 142 -5.66 14.80 -4.74
C GLU A 142 -6.13 13.34 -4.49
N SER A 143 -5.28 12.52 -3.89
CA SER A 143 -5.61 11.14 -3.55
C SER A 143 -6.42 10.99 -2.26
N GLY A 144 -6.44 12.03 -1.41
CA GLY A 144 -6.96 11.97 -0.04
C GLY A 144 -6.15 11.02 0.86
N ALA A 145 -4.93 10.64 0.44
CA ALA A 145 -4.11 9.69 1.17
C ALA A 145 -3.44 10.35 2.39
N THR A 146 -3.20 9.54 3.43
CA THR A 146 -2.38 9.94 4.57
C THR A 146 -0.96 9.41 4.41
N LEU A 147 0.04 10.21 4.76
CA LEU A 147 1.44 9.80 4.75
C LEU A 147 1.86 9.38 6.16
N ALA A 148 2.66 8.33 6.27
CA ALA A 148 3.42 7.96 7.47
C ALA A 148 4.88 7.74 7.07
N VAL A 149 5.83 8.08 7.94
CA VAL A 149 7.26 8.02 7.62
C VAL A 149 8.01 7.15 8.61
N LEU A 150 8.68 6.12 8.09
CA LEU A 150 9.63 5.28 8.84
C LEU A 150 11.05 5.62 8.40
N ALA A 151 11.80 6.27 9.28
CA ALA A 151 13.18 6.66 9.03
C ALA A 151 14.14 5.50 9.34
N ILE A 152 15.07 5.20 8.42
CA ILE A 152 15.93 4.03 8.48
C ILE A 152 17.40 4.47 8.46
N GLY A 153 18.09 4.33 9.57
CA GLY A 153 19.49 4.69 9.69
C GLY A 153 19.89 5.12 11.09
N THR A 154 21.15 5.46 11.26
CA THR A 154 21.69 6.02 12.50
C THR A 154 22.35 7.37 12.26
N ALA A 155 22.47 8.15 13.30
CA ALA A 155 23.15 9.45 13.22
C ALA A 155 24.67 9.33 12.93
N SER A 156 25.28 8.19 13.25
CA SER A 156 26.70 7.92 12.93
C SER A 156 26.91 7.44 11.51
N GLY A 157 25.90 6.85 10.89
CA GLY A 157 26.00 6.22 9.58
C GLY A 157 26.99 5.05 9.55
N ALA A 158 27.19 4.48 8.37
CA ALA A 158 28.26 3.51 8.06
C ALA A 158 28.64 3.59 6.60
N PRO A 159 29.88 3.15 6.23
CA PRO A 159 30.31 3.09 4.85
C PRO A 159 29.43 2.17 4.02
N ILE A 160 29.23 2.52 2.75
CA ILE A 160 28.49 1.71 1.77
C ILE A 160 29.43 0.65 1.21
N PRO A 161 29.21 -0.67 1.44
CA PRO A 161 30.05 -1.72 0.91
C PRO A 161 29.82 -1.92 -0.59
N LEU A 162 30.89 -2.16 -1.35
CA LEU A 162 30.81 -2.49 -2.76
C LEU A 162 30.88 -4.02 -2.97
N PRO A 163 30.15 -4.58 -3.95
CA PRO A 163 30.21 -6.01 -4.27
C PRO A 163 31.61 -6.49 -4.69
N SER A 164 32.43 -5.59 -5.26
CA SER A 164 33.83 -5.84 -5.66
C SER A 164 34.82 -5.81 -4.49
N GLY A 165 34.33 -5.54 -3.28
CA GLY A 165 35.16 -5.28 -2.08
C GLY A 165 35.49 -3.80 -1.92
N GLY A 166 35.74 -3.40 -0.66
CA GLY A 166 35.95 -2.00 -0.29
C GLY A 166 34.61 -1.22 -0.09
N PHE A 167 34.72 0.10 -0.14
CA PHE A 167 33.59 1.01 0.13
C PHE A 167 33.40 2.02 -1.00
N LEU A 168 32.17 2.50 -1.14
CA LEU A 168 31.86 3.57 -2.08
C LEU A 168 32.66 4.83 -1.71
N LYS A 169 33.22 5.48 -2.73
CA LYS A 169 33.99 6.73 -2.61
C LYS A 169 33.31 7.81 -3.41
N ASP A 170 33.43 9.02 -2.93
CA ASP A 170 33.03 10.23 -3.65
C ASP A 170 34.07 10.62 -4.74
N ASN A 171 33.82 11.78 -5.38
CA ASN A 171 34.68 12.30 -6.44
C ASN A 171 36.08 12.71 -5.95
N ASP A 172 36.21 12.97 -4.64
CA ASP A 172 37.49 13.33 -4.00
C ASP A 172 38.25 12.11 -3.49
N GLY A 173 37.65 10.91 -3.60
CA GLY A 173 38.23 9.64 -3.19
C GLY A 173 38.00 9.32 -1.70
N GLU A 174 37.20 10.10 -1.00
CA GLU A 174 36.81 9.87 0.39
C GLU A 174 35.70 8.82 0.47
N ILE A 175 35.66 8.07 1.58
CA ILE A 175 34.63 7.04 1.80
C ILE A 175 33.31 7.72 2.12
N VAL A 176 32.26 7.39 1.36
CA VAL A 176 30.91 7.89 1.60
C VAL A 176 30.29 7.21 2.83
N ILE A 177 29.92 8.00 3.81
CA ILE A 177 29.26 7.55 5.06
C ILE A 177 27.91 8.27 5.16
N PRO A 178 26.83 7.70 4.63
CA PRO A 178 25.49 8.30 4.74
C PRO A 178 25.00 8.24 6.20
N THR A 179 24.59 9.38 6.72
CA THR A 179 23.97 9.50 8.04
C THR A 179 22.47 9.64 7.89
N LEU A 180 21.69 9.28 8.92
CA LEU A 180 20.26 9.55 8.94
C LEU A 180 19.98 11.04 9.10
N GLU A 181 19.30 11.63 8.13
CA GLU A 181 18.90 13.06 8.14
C GLU A 181 17.63 13.28 8.98
N ARG A 182 17.70 12.82 10.24
CA ARG A 182 16.57 12.82 11.19
C ARG A 182 15.78 14.12 11.26
N ASN A 183 16.48 15.24 11.34
CA ASN A 183 15.82 16.54 11.54
C ASN A 183 15.06 16.98 10.29
N GLU A 184 15.62 16.74 9.12
CA GLU A 184 14.96 17.04 7.84
C GLU A 184 13.72 16.18 7.64
N ILE A 185 13.84 14.85 7.79
CA ILE A 185 12.71 13.92 7.65
C ILE A 185 11.58 14.28 8.64
N ARG A 186 11.94 14.56 9.90
CA ARG A 186 10.97 14.96 10.93
C ARG A 186 10.29 16.30 10.60
N SER A 187 11.02 17.27 10.06
CA SER A 187 10.44 18.55 9.64
C SER A 187 9.42 18.36 8.53
N VAL A 188 9.78 17.61 7.49
CA VAL A 188 8.90 17.26 6.37
C VAL A 188 7.66 16.51 6.87
N ALA A 189 7.83 15.50 7.72
CA ALA A 189 6.72 14.76 8.29
C ALA A 189 5.75 15.67 9.08
N ASN A 190 6.28 16.56 9.93
CA ASN A 190 5.47 17.49 10.70
C ASN A 190 4.70 18.47 9.82
N GLU A 191 5.31 19.00 8.76
CA GLU A 191 4.66 19.94 7.83
C GLU A 191 3.52 19.25 7.06
N LEU A 192 3.68 17.97 6.71
CA LEU A 192 2.65 17.17 6.04
C LEU A 192 1.63 16.55 7.02
N GLY A 193 1.77 16.76 8.34
CA GLY A 193 0.92 16.14 9.35
C GLY A 193 1.08 14.63 9.42
N ALA A 194 2.22 14.09 8.97
CA ALA A 194 2.51 12.69 8.91
C ALA A 194 3.13 12.18 10.23
N PRO A 195 2.68 11.05 10.78
CA PRO A 195 3.39 10.38 11.88
C PRO A 195 4.79 9.96 11.42
N TYR A 196 5.75 10.12 12.32
CA TYR A 196 7.16 9.82 12.11
C TYR A 196 7.65 8.86 13.18
N GLN A 197 8.33 7.79 12.76
CA GLN A 197 9.05 6.87 13.63
C GLN A 197 10.44 6.57 13.07
N GLU A 198 11.37 6.24 13.96
CA GLU A 198 12.67 5.67 13.58
C GLU A 198 12.59 4.16 13.70
N ILE A 199 13.27 3.46 12.79
CA ILE A 199 13.25 2.00 12.77
C ILE A 199 13.79 1.42 14.08
N THR A 200 13.04 0.48 14.66
CA THR A 200 13.40 -0.26 15.86
C THR A 200 13.74 -1.72 15.54
N LEU A 201 14.14 -2.50 16.54
CA LEU A 201 14.37 -3.94 16.36
C LEU A 201 13.09 -4.77 16.52
N ASP A 202 12.11 -4.23 17.22
CA ASP A 202 10.78 -4.81 17.44
C ASP A 202 9.77 -4.29 16.41
N GLU A 203 8.50 -4.64 16.54
CA GLU A 203 7.44 -4.28 15.60
C GLU A 203 6.69 -2.99 16.01
N GLU A 204 7.04 -2.39 17.15
CA GLU A 204 6.32 -1.25 17.74
C GLU A 204 6.31 -0.02 16.82
N ASP A 205 7.39 0.20 16.04
CA ASP A 205 7.50 1.29 15.07
C ASP A 205 6.48 1.17 13.94
N ILE A 206 6.31 -0.02 13.38
CA ILE A 206 5.35 -0.27 12.31
C ILE A 206 3.92 -0.27 12.84
N GLU A 207 3.67 -0.91 13.96
CA GLU A 207 2.36 -0.91 14.59
C GLU A 207 1.89 0.52 14.87
N THR A 208 2.75 1.37 15.42
CA THR A 208 2.43 2.78 15.68
C THR A 208 2.09 3.55 14.41
N LEU A 209 2.80 3.30 13.30
CA LEU A 209 2.59 4.00 12.03
C LEU A 209 1.40 3.49 11.23
N THR A 210 1.03 2.21 11.39
CA THR A 210 -0.03 1.57 10.61
C THR A 210 -1.33 1.40 11.37
N GLN A 211 -1.32 1.55 12.71
CA GLN A 211 -2.54 1.67 13.49
C GLN A 211 -3.23 2.98 13.10
N ARG A 212 -4.20 2.88 12.22
CA ARG A 212 -5.18 3.95 12.07
C ARG A 212 -5.86 4.13 13.42
N ASP A 213 -6.05 5.37 13.82
CA ASP A 213 -6.94 5.70 14.93
C ASP A 213 -8.33 5.11 14.64
N VAL A 214 -8.56 3.88 15.08
CA VAL A 214 -9.87 3.20 15.01
C VAL A 214 -10.94 4.06 15.72
N MET A 215 -10.51 4.98 16.58
CA MET A 215 -11.38 5.94 17.26
C MET A 215 -11.90 7.06 16.37
N ALA A 216 -11.28 7.37 15.24
CA ALA A 216 -11.77 8.40 14.31
C ALA A 216 -12.85 7.87 13.36
N GLU A 217 -12.93 6.57 13.14
CA GLU A 217 -13.88 5.94 12.20
C GLU A 217 -15.22 5.53 12.83
N GLU A 218 -15.35 5.48 14.16
CA GLU A 218 -16.66 5.23 14.80
C GLU A 218 -17.64 6.41 14.68
N GLY A 219 -17.19 7.57 14.20
CA GLY A 219 -18.02 8.79 14.04
C GLY A 219 -18.68 8.97 12.68
N GLU A 220 -18.23 8.31 11.63
CA GLU A 220 -18.75 8.48 10.27
C GLU A 220 -19.07 7.13 9.60
N LEU A 221 -20.01 6.41 10.17
CA LEU A 221 -20.78 5.44 9.39
C LEU A 221 -21.59 6.24 8.37
N ASP A 222 -21.02 6.48 7.19
CA ASP A 222 -21.77 6.99 6.05
C ASP A 222 -22.77 5.92 5.59
N LEU A 223 -23.95 5.97 6.23
CA LEU A 223 -25.09 5.09 5.98
C LEU A 223 -25.69 5.28 4.57
N ASP A 224 -25.14 6.16 3.76
CA ASP A 224 -25.78 6.61 2.50
C ASP A 224 -25.16 6.02 1.21
N ARG A 225 -24.16 5.14 1.30
CA ARG A 225 -23.62 4.42 0.13
C ARG A 225 -23.78 2.91 0.21
N GLN A 226 -25.04 2.49 0.35
CA GLN A 226 -25.40 1.08 0.16
C GLN A 226 -25.35 0.75 -1.34
N THR A 227 -24.36 -0.03 -1.76
CA THR A 227 -24.40 -0.65 -3.08
C THR A 227 -25.42 -1.79 -3.03
N ASP A 228 -26.64 -1.51 -3.48
CA ASP A 228 -27.74 -2.46 -3.47
C ASP A 228 -27.49 -3.59 -4.46
N ALA A 229 -27.16 -4.76 -3.96
CA ALA A 229 -27.23 -5.98 -4.75
C ALA A 229 -28.59 -6.65 -4.52
N TRP A 230 -29.33 -6.81 -5.60
CA TRP A 230 -30.63 -7.47 -5.57
C TRP A 230 -30.43 -8.98 -5.74
N GLN A 231 -30.87 -9.75 -4.76
CA GLN A 231 -30.84 -11.22 -4.87
C GLN A 231 -31.97 -11.68 -5.77
N ASP A 232 -31.62 -12.37 -6.88
CA ASP A 232 -32.61 -12.95 -7.78
C ASP A 232 -33.31 -14.15 -7.08
N GLN A 233 -34.63 -14.03 -6.91
CA GLN A 233 -35.49 -15.08 -6.34
C GLN A 233 -36.45 -15.65 -7.36
N GLY A 234 -36.15 -15.48 -8.67
CA GLY A 234 -36.98 -15.99 -9.78
C GLY A 234 -37.23 -17.49 -9.79
N TYR A 235 -36.42 -18.27 -9.06
CA TYR A 235 -36.63 -19.73 -8.97
C TYR A 235 -37.95 -20.13 -8.33
N TRP A 236 -38.48 -19.37 -7.38
CA TRP A 236 -39.82 -19.63 -6.81
C TRP A 236 -40.92 -19.39 -7.82
N LEU A 237 -40.78 -18.38 -8.65
CA LEU A 237 -41.76 -18.07 -9.71
C LEU A 237 -41.71 -19.14 -10.80
N ALA A 238 -40.54 -19.68 -11.12
CA ALA A 238 -40.40 -20.81 -12.04
C ALA A 238 -41.10 -22.06 -11.48
N ALA A 239 -40.97 -22.35 -10.21
CA ALA A 239 -41.63 -23.48 -9.56
C ALA A 239 -43.17 -23.30 -9.58
N LEU A 240 -43.67 -22.08 -9.33
CA LEU A 240 -45.13 -21.76 -9.35
C LEU A 240 -45.68 -21.89 -10.77
N VAL A 241 -44.99 -21.39 -11.80
CA VAL A 241 -45.37 -21.54 -13.20
C VAL A 241 -45.37 -23.00 -13.63
N ALA A 242 -44.37 -23.77 -13.21
CA ALA A 242 -44.32 -25.22 -13.49
C ALA A 242 -45.52 -25.96 -12.86
N LEU A 243 -45.92 -25.61 -11.63
CA LEU A 243 -47.08 -26.17 -10.94
C LEU A 243 -48.40 -25.80 -11.65
N LEU A 244 -48.54 -24.56 -12.13
CA LEU A 244 -49.70 -24.11 -12.90
C LEU A 244 -49.82 -24.76 -14.28
N LEU A 245 -48.71 -25.20 -14.88
CA LEU A 245 -48.67 -25.89 -16.17
C LEU A 245 -48.90 -27.39 -16.05
N LEU A 246 -48.80 -28.00 -14.84
CA LEU A 246 -49.04 -29.41 -14.63
C LEU A 246 -50.43 -29.90 -15.13
N PRO A 247 -51.53 -29.17 -14.96
CA PRO A 247 -52.82 -29.58 -15.51
C PRO A 247 -52.87 -29.65 -17.02
N ALA A 248 -52.07 -28.83 -17.75
CA ALA A 248 -51.99 -28.83 -19.19
C ALA A 248 -51.35 -30.10 -19.79
N PHE A 249 -50.50 -30.80 -18.97
CA PHE A 249 -49.93 -32.10 -19.35
C PHE A 249 -50.78 -33.29 -19.01
N ARG A 250 -51.97 -33.09 -18.37
CA ARG A 250 -52.92 -34.16 -18.15
C ARG A 250 -53.45 -34.65 -19.48
N ARG A 251 -53.31 -35.98 -19.77
CA ARG A 251 -53.77 -36.65 -20.99
C ARG A 251 -55.22 -36.26 -21.28
N GLY A 252 -55.48 -35.55 -22.37
CA GLY A 252 -56.79 -35.13 -22.83
C GLY A 252 -56.98 -33.66 -23.15
N MET A 253 -56.07 -32.76 -22.74
CA MET A 253 -56.18 -31.34 -23.03
C MET A 253 -55.37 -30.87 -24.25
N VAL A 254 -54.43 -31.70 -24.77
CA VAL A 254 -53.55 -31.38 -25.90
C VAL A 254 -54.06 -32.01 -27.23
N ALA A 255 -55.26 -32.58 -27.26
CA ALA A 255 -55.82 -33.21 -28.44
C ALA A 255 -56.86 -32.36 -29.18
N GLY A 256 -56.78 -31.06 -29.02
CA GLY A 256 -57.74 -30.11 -29.65
C GLY A 256 -57.11 -28.81 -30.17
N LEU A 257 -55.99 -28.89 -30.90
CA LEU A 257 -55.44 -27.85 -31.75
C LEU A 257 -54.96 -28.48 -33.05
#